data_0f63a0ade7debb0d679b65949519cdb3
#
_entry.id   0f63a0ade7debb0d679b65949519cdb3
#
_cell.length_a   1.000
_cell.length_b   1.000
_cell.length_c   1.000
_cell.angle_alpha   90.00
_cell.angle_beta   90.00
_cell.angle_gamma   90.00
#
_symmetry.space_group_name_H-M   'P 1'
#
loop_
_entity.id
_entity.type
_entity.pdbx_description
1 polymer ?
#
loop_
_entity_poly.entity_id
_entity_poly.type
_entity_poly.pdbx_seq_one_letter_code
_entity_poly.pdbx_strand_id
1 'polypeptide(L)'
;MSNYNIETKCVQSGWQPKNGEPRVLPIIQSTTFKYESSDEMGALFDLEKSGYFYSRLQNPTNDYVAQKICDLEGGCAAMLLSSGQAANFYATFNICEAGDHMISSSAIYGGTFNLFGVTMKKLGIECTFIDPDASEEEIEAAIRPNTKLIFGETIANPALTILDIEKFANVAHRHGMPLIVDNTLSLIHISEPTRH
;
A
#
# COMPACT_ATOMS: atom_id res chain seq x y z
N MET A 1 -7.04 -15.86 12.15
CA MET A 1 -6.37 -16.81 11.19
C MET A 1 -4.84 -16.81 11.28
N SER A 2 -4.28 -16.42 12.40
CA SER A 2 -2.84 -16.21 12.58
C SER A 2 -1.94 -17.46 12.52
N ASN A 3 -2.49 -18.67 12.56
CA ASN A 3 -1.73 -19.90 12.68
C ASN A 3 -1.69 -20.79 11.42
N TYR A 4 -2.17 -20.29 10.28
CA TYR A 4 -2.07 -21.05 9.03
C TYR A 4 -0.73 -20.79 8.34
N ASN A 5 -0.19 -21.84 7.70
CA ASN A 5 0.95 -21.70 6.79
C ASN A 5 0.55 -20.82 5.58
N ILE A 6 1.56 -20.23 4.92
CA ILE A 6 1.33 -19.28 3.83
C ILE A 6 0.51 -19.88 2.69
N GLU A 7 0.74 -21.15 2.36
CA GLU A 7 -0.01 -21.86 1.30
C GLU A 7 -1.51 -21.96 1.65
N THR A 8 -1.83 -22.22 2.92
CA THR A 8 -3.21 -22.22 3.40
C THR A 8 -3.82 -20.83 3.36
N LYS A 9 -3.07 -19.79 3.74
CA LYS A 9 -3.52 -18.40 3.64
C LYS A 9 -3.80 -18.02 2.19
N CYS A 10 -2.96 -18.39 1.23
CA CYS A 10 -3.17 -18.12 -0.19
C CYS A 10 -4.53 -18.65 -0.70
N VAL A 11 -5.00 -19.77 -0.16
CA VAL A 11 -6.28 -20.38 -0.56
C VAL A 11 -7.44 -19.88 0.31
N GLN A 12 -7.28 -19.81 1.63
CA GLN A 12 -8.37 -19.67 2.61
C GLN A 12 -8.59 -18.25 3.15
N SER A 13 -7.59 -17.36 3.06
CA SER A 13 -7.71 -16.01 3.62
C SER A 13 -8.65 -15.10 2.84
N GLY A 14 -9.19 -14.10 3.52
CA GLY A 14 -10.03 -13.05 2.95
C GLY A 14 -11.50 -13.38 2.92
N TRP A 15 -11.90 -14.58 2.52
CA TRP A 15 -13.29 -15.01 2.46
C TRP A 15 -13.61 -16.09 3.50
N GLN A 16 -14.62 -15.83 4.32
CA GLN A 16 -15.14 -16.79 5.30
C GLN A 16 -16.66 -16.95 5.11
N PRO A 17 -17.08 -17.93 4.28
CA PRO A 17 -18.47 -18.14 4.01
C PRO A 17 -19.22 -18.64 5.26
N LYS A 18 -20.39 -18.08 5.47
CA LYS A 18 -21.37 -18.55 6.46
C LYS A 18 -22.18 -19.72 5.92
N ASN A 19 -23.03 -20.30 6.76
CA ASN A 19 -23.91 -21.38 6.34
C ASN A 19 -24.82 -20.93 5.19
N GLY A 20 -24.79 -21.67 4.08
CA GLY A 20 -25.57 -21.37 2.88
C GLY A 20 -24.92 -20.37 1.91
N GLU A 21 -23.79 -19.79 2.26
CA GLU A 21 -23.04 -18.91 1.34
C GLU A 21 -22.10 -19.70 0.42
N PRO A 22 -21.78 -19.16 -0.77
CA PRO A 22 -20.88 -19.82 -1.71
C PRO A 22 -19.47 -19.94 -1.12
N ARG A 23 -18.79 -21.05 -1.41
CA ARG A 23 -17.40 -21.26 -0.97
C ARG A 23 -16.41 -20.33 -1.68
N VAL A 24 -16.73 -19.96 -2.91
CA VAL A 24 -15.93 -19.01 -3.71
C VAL A 24 -16.53 -17.64 -3.51
N LEU A 25 -15.67 -16.65 -3.31
CA LEU A 25 -16.07 -15.25 -3.19
C LEU A 25 -16.86 -14.82 -4.45
N PRO A 26 -18.09 -14.33 -4.31
CA PRO A 26 -18.85 -13.78 -5.43
C PRO A 26 -18.22 -12.49 -5.96
N ILE A 27 -18.28 -12.29 -7.28
CA ILE A 27 -17.93 -10.99 -7.88
C ILE A 27 -19.14 -10.08 -7.80
N ILE A 28 -19.07 -9.04 -6.99
CA ILE A 28 -20.17 -8.09 -6.77
C ILE A 28 -19.97 -6.89 -7.68
N GLN A 29 -20.72 -6.86 -8.80
CA GLN A 29 -20.68 -5.81 -9.81
C GLN A 29 -21.81 -4.78 -9.61
N SER A 30 -22.06 -4.39 -8.37
CA SER A 30 -23.08 -3.39 -8.05
C SER A 30 -22.43 -2.04 -7.75
N THR A 31 -23.00 -0.97 -8.28
CA THR A 31 -22.57 0.40 -7.97
C THR A 31 -23.11 0.85 -6.62
N THR A 32 -24.37 0.49 -6.32
CA THR A 32 -25.11 0.88 -5.11
C THR A 32 -25.64 -0.35 -4.40
N PHE A 33 -26.00 -0.20 -3.13
CA PHE A 33 -26.52 -1.25 -2.28
C PHE A 33 -27.88 -0.86 -1.71
N LYS A 34 -28.68 -1.85 -1.32
CA LYS A 34 -29.99 -1.64 -0.71
C LYS A 34 -29.82 -1.34 0.78
N TYR A 35 -30.62 -0.42 1.28
CA TYR A 35 -30.76 -0.09 2.70
C TYR A 35 -32.18 -0.44 3.17
N GLU A 36 -32.36 -0.60 4.46
CA GLU A 36 -33.68 -0.84 5.07
C GLU A 36 -34.45 0.47 5.30
N SER A 37 -33.72 1.56 5.61
CA SER A 37 -34.28 2.87 5.88
C SER A 37 -33.37 4.02 5.47
N SER A 38 -33.93 5.24 5.38
CA SER A 38 -33.16 6.47 5.17
C SER A 38 -32.22 6.77 6.33
N ASP A 39 -32.62 6.43 7.55
CA ASP A 39 -31.82 6.67 8.76
C ASP A 39 -30.57 5.76 8.75
N GLU A 40 -30.73 4.50 8.32
CA GLU A 40 -29.59 3.60 8.17
C GLU A 40 -28.61 4.11 7.11
N MET A 41 -29.11 4.60 5.97
CA MET A 41 -28.27 5.20 4.94
C MET A 41 -27.54 6.45 5.49
N GLY A 42 -28.21 7.32 6.25
CA GLY A 42 -27.59 8.46 6.91
C GLY A 42 -26.44 8.05 7.82
N ALA A 43 -26.64 7.06 8.69
CA ALA A 43 -25.63 6.55 9.60
C ALA A 43 -24.39 5.94 8.88
N LEU A 44 -24.57 5.35 7.68
CA LEU A 44 -23.47 4.89 6.85
C LEU A 44 -22.68 6.06 6.23
N PHE A 45 -23.37 7.11 5.76
CA PHE A 45 -22.75 8.32 5.21
C PHE A 45 -22.01 9.13 6.27
N ASP A 46 -22.53 9.17 7.48
CA ASP A 46 -21.94 9.86 8.63
C ASP A 46 -20.82 9.02 9.30
N LEU A 47 -20.53 7.83 8.75
CA LEU A 47 -19.54 6.86 9.27
C LEU A 47 -19.81 6.39 10.70
N GLU A 48 -21.05 6.48 11.16
CA GLU A 48 -21.49 5.95 12.46
C GLU A 48 -21.66 4.43 12.42
N LYS A 49 -21.89 3.88 11.23
CA LYS A 49 -22.00 2.43 10.98
C LYS A 49 -21.08 2.02 9.85
N SER A 50 -20.59 0.78 9.93
CA SER A 50 -19.86 0.13 8.83
C SER A 50 -20.84 -0.58 7.92
N GLY A 51 -20.64 -0.46 6.60
CA GLY A 51 -21.45 -1.16 5.60
C GLY A 51 -21.19 -0.64 4.19
N TYR A 52 -21.73 -1.36 3.21
CA TYR A 52 -21.56 -1.00 1.80
C TYR A 52 -22.72 -0.13 1.33
N PHE A 53 -22.43 1.00 0.70
CA PHE A 53 -23.45 1.88 0.12
C PHE A 53 -23.11 2.33 -1.30
N TYR A 54 -21.81 2.42 -1.65
CA TYR A 54 -21.37 2.80 -2.99
C TYR A 54 -20.01 2.21 -3.33
N SER A 55 -19.89 1.49 -4.46
CA SER A 55 -18.69 0.72 -4.83
C SER A 55 -17.44 1.56 -5.06
N ARG A 56 -17.56 2.87 -5.37
CA ARG A 56 -16.38 3.75 -5.45
C ARG A 56 -15.69 3.91 -4.09
N LEU A 57 -16.43 3.81 -3.00
CA LEU A 57 -15.91 3.93 -1.64
C LEU A 57 -15.54 2.57 -1.07
N GLN A 58 -16.44 1.60 -1.16
CA GLN A 58 -16.25 0.26 -0.66
C GLN A 58 -17.03 -0.77 -1.49
N ASN A 59 -16.43 -1.92 -1.73
CA ASN A 59 -17.08 -3.04 -2.40
C ASN A 59 -16.63 -4.35 -1.74
N PRO A 60 -17.56 -5.28 -1.43
CA PRO A 60 -17.20 -6.53 -0.76
C PRO A 60 -16.11 -7.32 -1.46
N THR A 61 -16.12 -7.38 -2.80
CA THR A 61 -15.09 -8.10 -3.57
C THR A 61 -13.70 -7.49 -3.36
N ASN A 62 -13.60 -6.16 -3.41
CA ASN A 62 -12.34 -5.46 -3.19
C ASN A 62 -11.84 -5.65 -1.75
N ASP A 63 -12.73 -5.54 -0.76
CA ASP A 63 -12.38 -5.66 0.64
C ASP A 63 -11.87 -7.07 0.99
N TYR A 64 -12.46 -8.11 0.40
CA TYR A 64 -11.98 -9.48 0.62
C TYR A 64 -10.62 -9.74 -0.02
N VAL A 65 -10.35 -9.17 -1.20
CA VAL A 65 -9.02 -9.26 -1.82
C VAL A 65 -8.00 -8.48 -1.00
N ALA A 66 -8.34 -7.26 -0.56
CA ALA A 66 -7.51 -6.46 0.31
C ALA A 66 -7.20 -7.20 1.62
N GLN A 67 -8.20 -7.81 2.26
CA GLN A 67 -8.01 -8.61 3.48
C GLN A 67 -7.08 -9.80 3.25
N LYS A 68 -7.20 -10.48 2.12
CA LYS A 68 -6.30 -11.59 1.77
C LYS A 68 -4.85 -11.12 1.66
N ILE A 69 -4.60 -10.02 0.96
CA ILE A 69 -3.26 -9.44 0.84
C ILE A 69 -2.73 -9.01 2.21
N CYS A 70 -3.57 -8.37 3.02
CA CYS A 70 -3.24 -7.98 4.38
C CYS A 70 -2.81 -9.18 5.24
N ASP A 71 -3.55 -10.30 5.16
CA ASP A 71 -3.21 -11.52 5.90
C ASP A 71 -1.90 -12.16 5.42
N LEU A 72 -1.62 -12.11 4.11
CA LEU A 72 -0.39 -12.64 3.53
C LEU A 72 0.84 -11.82 3.91
N GLU A 73 0.72 -10.50 3.89
CA GLU A 73 1.79 -9.57 4.26
C GLU A 73 1.93 -9.38 5.78
N GLY A 74 1.01 -9.92 6.58
CA GLY A 74 1.00 -9.70 8.04
C GLY A 74 0.68 -8.26 8.44
N GLY A 75 0.02 -7.51 7.54
CA GLY A 75 -0.34 -6.12 7.74
C GLY A 75 -1.52 -5.92 8.70
N CYS A 76 -1.72 -4.68 9.13
CA CYS A 76 -2.88 -4.29 9.94
C CYS A 76 -4.10 -3.90 9.10
N ALA A 77 -3.89 -3.42 7.88
CA ALA A 77 -4.93 -3.06 6.92
C ALA A 77 -4.38 -3.11 5.49
N ALA A 78 -5.27 -3.19 4.50
CA ALA A 78 -4.93 -3.07 3.09
C ALA A 78 -6.05 -2.37 2.31
N MET A 79 -5.69 -1.71 1.22
CA MET A 79 -6.60 -1.04 0.31
C MET A 79 -6.20 -1.36 -1.13
N LEU A 80 -7.18 -1.65 -1.98
CA LEU A 80 -6.94 -1.82 -3.41
C LEU A 80 -7.10 -0.49 -4.15
N LEU A 81 -6.20 -0.25 -5.09
CA LEU A 81 -6.20 0.91 -5.96
C LEU A 81 -6.17 0.49 -7.43
N SER A 82 -6.44 1.43 -8.33
CA SER A 82 -6.55 1.15 -9.77
C SER A 82 -5.22 0.85 -10.46
N SER A 83 -4.11 1.18 -9.84
CA SER A 83 -2.75 0.92 -10.35
C SER A 83 -1.70 1.05 -9.24
N GLY A 84 -0.51 0.46 -9.47
CA GLY A 84 0.64 0.65 -8.58
C GLY A 84 1.08 2.13 -8.49
N GLN A 85 1.00 2.88 -9.59
CA GLN A 85 1.29 4.33 -9.55
C GLN A 85 0.28 5.10 -8.70
N ALA A 86 -1.01 4.70 -8.72
CA ALA A 86 -2.00 5.27 -7.81
C ALA A 86 -1.67 4.91 -6.34
N ALA A 87 -1.18 3.69 -6.09
CA ALA A 87 -0.76 3.27 -4.76
C ALA A 87 0.42 4.13 -4.26
N ASN A 88 1.46 4.29 -5.06
CA ASN A 88 2.63 5.12 -4.72
C ASN A 88 2.23 6.59 -4.51
N PHE A 89 1.35 7.12 -5.36
CA PHE A 89 0.86 8.50 -5.22
C PHE A 89 0.09 8.68 -3.91
N TYR A 90 -0.94 7.86 -3.66
CA TYR A 90 -1.80 8.06 -2.50
C TYR A 90 -1.11 7.72 -1.17
N ALA A 91 -0.24 6.70 -1.15
CA ALA A 91 0.55 6.40 0.05
C ALA A 91 1.44 7.58 0.46
N THR A 92 2.10 8.20 -0.51
CA THR A 92 2.96 9.37 -0.27
C THR A 92 2.14 10.62 0.06
N PHE A 93 1.11 10.91 -0.74
CA PHE A 93 0.28 12.12 -0.60
C PHE A 93 -0.56 12.12 0.67
N ASN A 94 -0.88 10.95 1.23
CA ASN A 94 -1.57 10.84 2.52
C ASN A 94 -0.69 11.29 3.71
N ILE A 95 0.64 11.29 3.54
CA ILE A 95 1.61 11.60 4.60
C ILE A 95 2.21 12.99 4.40
N CYS A 96 2.46 13.38 3.14
CA CYS A 96 3.14 14.62 2.78
C CYS A 96 2.15 15.68 2.30
N GLU A 97 2.35 16.90 2.76
CA GLU A 97 1.63 18.12 2.33
C GLU A 97 2.57 19.06 1.55
N ALA A 98 2.01 20.14 0.97
CA ALA A 98 2.81 21.17 0.34
C ALA A 98 3.78 21.81 1.34
N GLY A 99 5.06 21.84 1.02
CA GLY A 99 6.15 22.28 1.89
C GLY A 99 6.88 21.14 2.59
N ASP A 100 6.40 19.90 2.49
CA ASP A 100 7.06 18.74 3.05
C ASP A 100 8.14 18.18 2.11
N HIS A 101 8.99 17.35 2.69
CA HIS A 101 10.08 16.67 2.03
C HIS A 101 10.01 15.16 2.25
N MET A 102 10.43 14.40 1.26
CA MET A 102 10.61 12.95 1.34
C MET A 102 11.98 12.55 0.81
N ILE A 103 12.46 11.39 1.22
CA ILE A 103 13.65 10.75 0.68
C ILE A 103 13.22 9.52 -0.11
N SER A 104 13.83 9.28 -1.27
CA SER A 104 13.60 8.06 -2.05
C SER A 104 14.93 7.45 -2.48
N SER A 105 15.00 6.11 -2.51
CA SER A 105 16.04 5.46 -3.28
C SER A 105 16.01 5.97 -4.74
N SER A 106 17.17 6.18 -5.34
CA SER A 106 17.29 6.55 -6.75
C SER A 106 17.07 5.36 -7.69
N ALA A 107 17.29 4.14 -7.19
CA ALA A 107 17.02 2.91 -7.92
C ALA A 107 15.56 2.48 -7.68
N ILE A 108 14.66 3.06 -8.47
CA ILE A 108 13.21 2.79 -8.46
C ILE A 108 12.67 2.83 -9.89
N TYR A 109 11.47 2.33 -10.10
CA TYR A 109 10.79 2.38 -11.38
C TYR A 109 10.73 3.81 -11.95
N GLY A 110 11.05 3.97 -13.23
CA GLY A 110 11.13 5.29 -13.87
C GLY A 110 9.86 6.12 -13.79
N GLY A 111 8.67 5.48 -13.79
CA GLY A 111 7.40 6.16 -13.56
C GLY A 111 7.29 6.75 -12.17
N THR A 112 7.75 6.03 -11.15
CA THR A 112 7.76 6.48 -9.74
C THR A 112 8.83 7.57 -9.53
N PHE A 113 10.00 7.43 -10.16
CA PHE A 113 11.03 8.47 -10.17
C PHE A 113 10.48 9.79 -10.72
N ASN A 114 9.78 9.74 -11.86
CA ASN A 114 9.14 10.92 -12.44
C ASN A 114 7.97 11.45 -11.57
N LEU A 115 7.19 10.55 -10.95
CA LEU A 115 6.15 10.94 -10.01
C LEU A 115 6.72 11.80 -8.88
N PHE A 116 7.79 11.35 -8.23
CA PHE A 116 8.37 12.05 -7.08
C PHE A 116 9.20 13.28 -7.49
N GLY A 117 10.02 13.16 -8.54
CA GLY A 117 10.90 14.25 -8.98
C GLY A 117 10.21 15.39 -9.72
N VAL A 118 9.07 15.11 -10.37
CA VAL A 118 8.37 16.09 -11.22
C VAL A 118 6.95 16.37 -10.74
N THR A 119 6.13 15.35 -10.58
CA THR A 119 4.70 15.54 -10.30
C THR A 119 4.47 16.01 -8.86
N MET A 120 5.06 15.36 -7.87
CA MET A 120 4.95 15.76 -6.46
C MET A 120 5.55 17.14 -6.21
N LYS A 121 6.63 17.48 -6.93
CA LYS A 121 7.22 18.82 -6.86
C LYS A 121 6.24 19.92 -7.29
N LYS A 122 5.37 19.67 -8.28
CA LYS A 122 4.31 20.61 -8.68
C LYS A 122 3.25 20.79 -7.59
N LEU A 123 3.12 19.83 -6.70
CA LEU A 123 2.23 19.86 -5.53
C LEU A 123 2.91 20.46 -4.29
N GLY A 124 4.16 20.93 -4.43
CA GLY A 124 4.94 21.53 -3.35
C GLY A 124 5.64 20.53 -2.44
N ILE A 125 5.71 19.25 -2.81
CA ILE A 125 6.41 18.20 -2.06
C ILE A 125 7.76 17.97 -2.72
N GLU A 126 8.84 18.10 -1.95
CA GLU A 126 10.21 17.89 -2.43
C GLU A 126 10.67 16.45 -2.17
N CYS A 127 11.45 15.90 -3.11
CA CYS A 127 12.07 14.59 -2.98
C CYS A 127 13.58 14.68 -3.18
N THR A 128 14.35 14.13 -2.24
CA THR A 128 15.78 13.86 -2.40
C THR A 128 15.98 12.40 -2.76
N PHE A 129 16.63 12.15 -3.90
CA PHE A 129 17.01 10.81 -4.31
C PHE A 129 18.41 10.48 -3.79
N ILE A 130 18.55 9.30 -3.19
CA ILE A 130 19.81 8.80 -2.63
C ILE A 130 20.16 7.45 -3.25
N ASP A 131 21.44 7.10 -3.22
CA ASP A 131 21.90 5.80 -3.69
C ASP A 131 21.29 4.67 -2.84
N PRO A 132 20.80 3.56 -3.40
CA PRO A 132 20.33 2.41 -2.65
C PRO A 132 21.40 1.79 -1.74
N ASP A 133 22.69 1.94 -2.12
CA ASP A 133 23.84 1.46 -1.34
C ASP A 133 24.36 2.49 -0.32
N ALA A 134 23.75 3.68 -0.24
CA ALA A 134 24.13 4.73 0.72
C ALA A 134 24.25 4.19 2.16
N SER A 135 25.24 4.68 2.88
CA SER A 135 25.41 4.38 4.30
C SER A 135 24.30 5.00 5.15
N GLU A 136 24.13 4.55 6.39
CA GLU A 136 23.15 5.15 7.30
C GLU A 136 23.41 6.65 7.50
N GLU A 137 24.68 7.04 7.59
CA GLU A 137 25.10 8.43 7.77
C GLU A 137 24.73 9.30 6.56
N GLU A 138 24.84 8.75 5.33
CA GLU A 138 24.43 9.45 4.12
C GLU A 138 22.90 9.59 4.03
N ILE A 139 22.15 8.56 4.45
CA ILE A 139 20.69 8.65 4.54
C ILE A 139 20.29 9.70 5.56
N GLU A 140 20.88 9.70 6.74
CA GLU A 140 20.63 10.69 7.80
C GLU A 140 20.97 12.12 7.37
N ALA A 141 22.08 12.30 6.64
CA ALA A 141 22.48 13.61 6.12
C ALA A 141 21.47 14.21 5.12
N ALA A 142 20.66 13.37 4.48
CA ALA A 142 19.59 13.80 3.58
C ALA A 142 18.29 14.20 4.30
N ILE A 143 18.15 13.90 5.60
CA ILE A 143 16.96 14.23 6.41
C ILE A 143 16.93 15.73 6.69
N ARG A 144 15.78 16.33 6.46
CA ARG A 144 15.49 17.75 6.75
C ARG A 144 14.42 17.84 7.86
N PRO A 145 14.26 18.99 8.51
CA PRO A 145 13.23 19.16 9.54
C PRO A 145 11.80 18.90 9.06
N ASN A 146 11.54 19.03 7.76
CA ASN A 146 10.26 18.78 7.10
C ASN A 146 10.20 17.43 6.36
N THR A 147 11.16 16.52 6.57
CA THR A 147 11.10 15.17 6.00
C THR A 147 10.04 14.34 6.71
N LYS A 148 9.18 13.66 5.95
CA LYS A 148 8.02 12.92 6.47
C LYS A 148 8.09 11.41 6.26
N LEU A 149 8.81 10.96 5.23
CA LEU A 149 8.91 9.54 4.91
C LEU A 149 10.18 9.22 4.11
N ILE A 150 10.53 7.95 4.10
CA ILE A 150 11.51 7.38 3.18
C ILE A 150 10.79 6.37 2.26
N PHE A 151 11.19 6.29 1.00
CA PHE A 151 10.62 5.39 -0.01
C PHE A 151 11.71 4.57 -0.70
N GLY A 152 11.39 3.31 -1.05
CA GLY A 152 12.25 2.47 -1.87
C GLY A 152 11.49 1.33 -2.54
N GLU A 153 12.15 0.61 -3.43
CA GLU A 153 11.64 -0.63 -4.04
C GLU A 153 12.43 -1.82 -3.54
N THR A 154 11.78 -2.92 -3.22
CA THR A 154 12.46 -4.16 -2.78
C THR A 154 13.47 -4.62 -3.83
N ILE A 155 13.09 -4.63 -5.10
CA ILE A 155 13.93 -4.94 -6.26
C ILE A 155 13.66 -3.87 -7.32
N ALA A 156 14.66 -3.08 -7.63
CA ALA A 156 14.52 -1.94 -8.54
C ALA A 156 14.29 -2.38 -10.00
N ASN A 157 13.37 -1.71 -10.69
CA ASN A 157 13.13 -1.89 -12.12
C ASN A 157 13.72 -0.70 -12.90
N PRO A 158 14.67 -0.87 -13.84
CA PRO A 158 15.20 -2.15 -14.38
C PRO A 158 16.53 -2.60 -13.76
N ALA A 159 17.09 -1.87 -12.81
CA ALA A 159 18.46 -2.07 -12.34
C ALA A 159 18.67 -3.37 -11.56
N LEU A 160 17.58 -4.01 -11.06
CA LEU A 160 17.60 -5.21 -10.23
C LEU A 160 18.40 -5.06 -8.92
N THR A 161 18.65 -3.82 -8.51
CA THR A 161 19.27 -3.51 -7.23
C THR A 161 18.30 -3.86 -6.10
N ILE A 162 18.80 -4.54 -5.07
CA ILE A 162 18.02 -4.95 -3.90
C ILE A 162 18.20 -3.89 -2.82
N LEU A 163 17.08 -3.39 -2.28
CA LEU A 163 17.09 -2.45 -1.17
C LEU A 163 17.40 -3.17 0.14
N ASP A 164 18.34 -2.65 0.91
CA ASP A 164 18.51 -3.03 2.31
C ASP A 164 17.39 -2.39 3.15
N ILE A 165 16.25 -3.10 3.20
CA ILE A 165 15.03 -2.62 3.88
C ILE A 165 15.30 -2.35 5.35
N GLU A 166 16.09 -3.21 6.03
CA GLU A 166 16.38 -3.05 7.45
C GLU A 166 17.16 -1.76 7.73
N LYS A 167 18.19 -1.48 6.94
CA LYS A 167 18.97 -0.25 7.02
C LYS A 167 18.09 0.99 6.86
N PHE A 168 17.30 1.06 5.79
CA PHE A 168 16.42 2.20 5.53
C PHE A 168 15.32 2.35 6.58
N ALA A 169 14.75 1.24 7.05
CA ALA A 169 13.74 1.24 8.11
C ALA A 169 14.30 1.74 9.45
N ASN A 170 15.51 1.29 9.81
CA ASN A 170 16.17 1.73 11.04
C ASN A 170 16.39 3.23 11.06
N VAL A 171 16.88 3.80 9.95
CA VAL A 171 17.04 5.26 9.84
C VAL A 171 15.68 5.97 9.92
N ALA A 172 14.69 5.55 9.14
CA ALA A 172 13.36 6.17 9.14
C ALA A 172 12.74 6.15 10.55
N HIS A 173 12.74 5.00 11.21
CA HIS A 173 12.12 4.83 12.52
C HIS A 173 12.82 5.60 13.64
N ARG A 174 14.15 5.77 13.60
CA ARG A 174 14.86 6.65 14.55
C ARG A 174 14.35 8.09 14.52
N HIS A 175 13.86 8.54 13.36
CA HIS A 175 13.28 9.86 13.17
C HIS A 175 11.76 9.90 13.24
N GLY A 176 11.10 8.79 13.63
CA GLY A 176 9.65 8.69 13.74
C GLY A 176 8.92 8.74 12.39
N MET A 177 9.63 8.42 11.30
CA MET A 177 9.09 8.40 9.95
C MET A 177 8.80 6.97 9.48
N PRO A 178 7.80 6.74 8.62
CA PRO A 178 7.60 5.45 7.97
C PRO A 178 8.59 5.26 6.80
N LEU A 179 8.94 3.99 6.55
CA LEU A 179 9.48 3.53 5.28
C LEU A 179 8.33 2.98 4.43
N ILE A 180 8.15 3.48 3.22
CA ILE A 180 7.24 2.92 2.21
C ILE A 180 8.06 2.08 1.25
N VAL A 181 7.63 0.85 0.99
CA VAL A 181 8.34 -0.08 0.10
C VAL A 181 7.41 -0.53 -1.02
N ASP A 182 7.78 -0.25 -2.26
CA ASP A 182 7.15 -0.85 -3.43
C ASP A 182 7.68 -2.27 -3.61
N ASN A 183 6.82 -3.25 -3.40
CA ASN A 183 7.15 -4.67 -3.43
C ASN A 183 6.69 -5.37 -4.73
N THR A 184 6.45 -4.64 -5.80
CA THR A 184 5.87 -5.15 -7.05
C THR A 184 6.65 -6.34 -7.61
N LEU A 185 7.97 -6.25 -7.74
CA LEU A 185 8.78 -7.31 -8.35
C LEU A 185 9.04 -8.48 -7.40
N SER A 186 9.03 -8.27 -6.10
CA SER A 186 9.22 -9.34 -5.12
C SER A 186 7.96 -10.19 -4.96
N LEU A 187 6.78 -9.57 -4.98
CA LEU A 187 5.49 -10.23 -4.73
C LEU A 187 5.22 -11.40 -5.69
N ILE A 188 5.58 -11.27 -6.96
CA ILE A 188 5.41 -12.33 -7.98
C ILE A 188 6.23 -13.60 -7.69
N HIS A 189 7.23 -13.53 -6.82
CA HIS A 189 8.06 -14.66 -6.42
C HIS A 189 7.67 -15.28 -5.08
N ILE A 190 6.86 -14.59 -4.29
CA ILE A 190 6.47 -15.00 -2.93
C ILE A 190 5.02 -15.46 -2.87
N SER A 191 4.11 -14.71 -3.46
CA SER A 191 2.65 -14.89 -3.27
C SER A 191 1.92 -15.39 -4.49
N GLU A 192 2.60 -15.66 -5.61
CA GLU A 192 1.96 -16.17 -6.81
C GLU A 192 2.12 -17.70 -6.96
N PRO A 193 1.05 -18.49 -6.69
CA PRO A 193 1.14 -19.94 -6.69
C PRO A 193 1.13 -20.59 -8.09
N THR A 194 1.03 -19.79 -9.16
CA THR A 194 0.67 -20.29 -10.51
C THR A 194 1.83 -20.38 -11.50
N ARG A 195 3.03 -19.94 -11.14
CA ARG A 195 4.23 -20.09 -11.98
C ARG A 195 5.13 -21.21 -11.46
N HIS A 196 4.80 -22.42 -11.86
CA HIS A 196 5.72 -23.56 -11.85
C HIS A 196 6.07 -23.96 -13.28
#